data_dfea920f50717ffd3d29059d1eced1cf
#
_entry.id   dfea920f50717ffd3d29059d1eced1cf
#
_cell.length_a   1.000
_cell.length_b   1.000
_cell.length_c   1.000
_cell.angle_alpha   90.00
_cell.angle_beta   90.00
_cell.angle_gamma   90.00
#
_symmetry.space_group_name_H-M   'P 1'
#
loop_
_entity.id
_entity.type
_entity.pdbx_description
1 polymer ?
#
loop_
_entity_poly.entity_id
_entity_poly.type
_entity_poly.pdbx_seq_one_letter_code
_entity_poly.pdbx_strand_id
1 'polypeptide(L)'
;MPEVLSAPLVVEFPFTRSLGPVQSAFLTGLRERTVLGVRTDDGTVLVPPVEYDPVTANELRELVEVAATGTVTTWAWNPAPRRNQPLGTPFAWVLVRLDGAATALLHALDAPGPDAVHTGMRVRIRWAAERTGAITDIACFEPYEGEPGPDEPARHDGEFTDPVTGIVTPARLDYVHTPGRAQTAYLKALEGHRTVGERCPACRKVYVPPRGACPTCGIATEEEVEVGPRGTVTTFCIVNIKAKNLDIEVPYVYAHIALDGADLALHGRIAGIPYDQVRMGLRVEPVWAGAGRGSHHPDHYRPTGEPDADYDTYKELV
;
A
#
# COMPACT_ATOMS: atom_id res chain seq x y z
N MET A 1 19.21 -29.54 -0.69
CA MET A 1 18.87 -28.32 0.08
C MET A 1 17.44 -28.49 0.57
N PRO A 2 17.11 -28.14 1.82
CA PRO A 2 15.72 -28.21 2.24
C PRO A 2 14.84 -27.34 1.31
N GLU A 3 13.65 -27.84 0.99
CA GLU A 3 12.69 -27.13 0.16
C GLU A 3 12.27 -25.81 0.82
N VAL A 4 12.41 -24.71 0.09
CA VAL A 4 12.03 -23.38 0.56
C VAL A 4 10.52 -23.26 0.49
N LEU A 5 9.90 -22.75 1.55
CA LEU A 5 8.47 -22.49 1.60
C LEU A 5 8.07 -21.43 0.56
N SER A 6 6.88 -21.59 0.04
CA SER A 6 6.26 -20.65 -0.89
C SER A 6 4.74 -20.70 -0.74
N ALA A 7 4.09 -19.56 -0.73
CA ALA A 7 2.63 -19.47 -0.64
C ALA A 7 2.11 -18.23 -1.38
N PRO A 8 0.89 -18.30 -1.96
CA PRO A 8 0.21 -17.10 -2.44
C PRO A 8 -0.07 -16.17 -1.25
N LEU A 9 0.16 -14.88 -1.46
CA LEU A 9 -0.12 -13.83 -0.49
C LEU A 9 -0.89 -12.71 -1.17
N VAL A 10 -2.03 -12.35 -0.59
CA VAL A 10 -2.85 -11.23 -1.03
C VAL A 10 -2.82 -10.16 0.07
N VAL A 11 -2.35 -8.98 -0.29
CA VAL A 11 -2.48 -7.78 0.55
C VAL A 11 -3.56 -6.92 -0.08
N GLU A 12 -4.66 -6.74 0.64
CA GLU A 12 -5.82 -6.01 0.15
C GLU A 12 -6.44 -5.15 1.26
N PHE A 13 -6.72 -3.90 0.95
CA PHE A 13 -7.47 -3.01 1.82
C PHE A 13 -8.18 -1.92 1.01
N PRO A 14 -9.36 -1.44 1.46
CA PRO A 14 -10.01 -0.28 0.85
C PRO A 14 -9.25 0.98 1.25
N PHE A 15 -8.63 1.63 0.28
CA PHE A 15 -8.05 2.96 0.48
C PHE A 15 -9.13 4.01 0.25
N THR A 16 -9.41 4.82 1.25
CA THR A 16 -10.37 5.92 1.18
C THR A 16 -9.64 7.26 1.24
N ARG A 17 -10.06 8.20 0.40
CA ARG A 17 -9.51 9.55 0.36
C ARG A 17 -10.64 10.57 0.25
N SER A 18 -10.62 11.60 1.10
CA SER A 18 -11.43 12.79 0.92
C SER A 18 -10.86 13.64 -0.22
N LEU A 19 -11.72 14.26 -0.98
CA LEU A 19 -11.35 15.11 -2.11
C LEU A 19 -11.42 16.59 -1.71
N GLY A 20 -10.48 17.38 -2.24
CA GLY A 20 -10.61 18.82 -2.27
C GLY A 20 -11.63 19.28 -3.32
N PRO A 21 -12.02 20.56 -3.31
CA PRO A 21 -13.10 21.07 -4.17
C PRO A 21 -12.81 20.93 -5.67
N VAL A 22 -11.56 21.11 -6.10
CA VAL A 22 -11.17 21.00 -7.52
C VAL A 22 -11.24 19.56 -8.01
N GLN A 23 -10.68 18.61 -7.25
CA GLN A 23 -10.75 17.18 -7.59
C GLN A 23 -12.19 16.64 -7.47
N SER A 24 -12.97 17.13 -6.50
CA SER A 24 -14.40 16.83 -6.37
C SER A 24 -15.17 17.24 -7.63
N ALA A 25 -14.97 18.47 -8.09
CA ALA A 25 -15.60 18.97 -9.31
C ALA A 25 -15.19 18.15 -10.54
N PHE A 26 -13.89 17.84 -10.69
CA PHE A 26 -13.39 17.02 -11.80
C PHE A 26 -14.06 15.64 -11.85
N LEU A 27 -14.06 14.91 -10.74
CA LEU A 27 -14.66 13.58 -10.71
C LEU A 27 -16.18 13.60 -10.87
N THR A 28 -16.84 14.62 -10.31
CA THR A 28 -18.27 14.83 -10.54
C THR A 28 -18.55 15.15 -12.01
N GLY A 29 -17.71 15.98 -12.64
CA GLY A 29 -17.76 16.29 -14.07
C GLY A 29 -17.65 15.02 -14.93
N LEU A 30 -16.74 14.10 -14.61
CA LEU A 30 -16.63 12.83 -15.33
C LEU A 30 -17.93 12.02 -15.28
N ARG A 31 -18.63 12.03 -14.15
CA ARG A 31 -19.96 11.41 -14.03
C ARG A 31 -20.98 12.01 -15.02
N GLU A 32 -20.89 13.31 -15.21
CA GLU A 32 -21.76 14.07 -16.13
C GLU A 32 -21.20 14.17 -17.57
N ARG A 33 -20.13 13.45 -17.88
CA ARG A 33 -19.41 13.46 -19.19
C ARG A 33 -18.76 14.80 -19.52
N THR A 34 -18.41 15.57 -18.52
CA THR A 34 -17.66 16.82 -18.65
C THR A 34 -16.26 16.63 -18.12
N VAL A 35 -15.24 16.99 -18.90
CA VAL A 35 -13.86 16.99 -18.45
C VAL A 35 -13.50 18.37 -17.96
N LEU A 36 -13.20 18.51 -16.67
CA LEU A 36 -12.75 19.76 -16.09
C LEU A 36 -11.23 19.79 -15.95
N GLY A 37 -10.64 20.90 -16.32
CA GLY A 37 -9.28 21.27 -15.96
C GLY A 37 -9.28 22.39 -14.92
N VAL A 38 -8.12 22.72 -14.40
CA VAL A 38 -7.92 23.91 -13.56
C VAL A 38 -6.88 24.83 -14.21
N ARG A 39 -7.15 26.15 -14.19
CA ARG A 39 -6.23 27.14 -14.69
C ARG A 39 -5.26 27.56 -13.58
N THR A 40 -3.98 27.52 -13.88
CA THR A 40 -2.89 27.95 -13.01
C THR A 40 -2.70 29.47 -13.06
N ASP A 41 -1.87 30.04 -12.18
CA ASP A 41 -1.58 31.47 -12.10
C ASP A 41 -0.96 32.03 -13.39
N ASP A 42 -0.24 31.20 -14.15
CA ASP A 42 0.35 31.58 -15.45
C ASP A 42 -0.60 31.37 -16.66
N GLY A 43 -1.83 30.91 -16.41
CA GLY A 43 -2.84 30.63 -17.43
C GLY A 43 -2.80 29.21 -18.01
N THR A 44 -1.87 28.37 -17.60
CA THR A 44 -1.77 26.96 -18.04
C THR A 44 -2.97 26.14 -17.53
N VAL A 45 -3.51 25.24 -18.37
CA VAL A 45 -4.63 24.39 -18.00
C VAL A 45 -4.14 22.97 -17.69
N LEU A 46 -4.37 22.51 -16.47
CA LEU A 46 -3.96 21.17 -15.99
C LEU A 46 -5.12 20.18 -16.01
N VAL A 47 -4.91 19.01 -16.60
CA VAL A 47 -5.81 17.84 -16.58
C VAL A 47 -4.98 16.57 -16.35
N PRO A 48 -5.24 15.76 -15.29
CA PRO A 48 -6.20 16.02 -14.20
C PRO A 48 -5.87 17.28 -13.41
N PRO A 49 -6.90 17.97 -12.87
CA PRO A 49 -6.66 19.19 -12.12
C PRO A 49 -6.09 18.91 -10.72
N VAL A 50 -5.46 19.92 -10.14
CA VAL A 50 -4.86 19.91 -8.80
C VAL A 50 -5.42 21.06 -7.95
N GLU A 51 -5.33 20.93 -6.62
CA GLU A 51 -5.87 21.94 -5.68
C GLU A 51 -4.96 23.18 -5.56
N TYR A 52 -3.66 23.00 -5.84
CA TYR A 52 -2.64 24.03 -5.68
C TYR A 52 -1.77 24.14 -6.93
N ASP A 53 -1.39 25.34 -7.27
CA ASP A 53 -0.45 25.60 -8.35
C ASP A 53 0.91 24.92 -8.06
N PRO A 54 1.43 24.08 -8.98
CA PRO A 54 2.65 23.34 -8.75
C PRO A 54 3.92 24.19 -8.66
N VAL A 55 3.86 25.45 -9.10
CA VAL A 55 4.99 26.40 -9.09
C VAL A 55 4.89 27.37 -7.92
N THR A 56 3.70 28.01 -7.76
CA THR A 56 3.50 29.06 -6.75
C THR A 56 2.97 28.55 -5.42
N ALA A 57 2.41 27.32 -5.39
CA ALA A 57 1.69 26.73 -4.27
C ALA A 57 0.42 27.50 -3.85
N ASN A 58 -0.07 28.43 -4.67
CA ASN A 58 -1.35 29.10 -4.44
C ASN A 58 -2.51 28.12 -4.65
N GLU A 59 -3.60 28.35 -3.93
CA GLU A 59 -4.86 27.63 -4.19
C GLU A 59 -5.41 27.95 -5.57
N LEU A 60 -5.80 26.89 -6.30
CA LEU A 60 -6.46 27.00 -7.60
C LEU A 60 -7.97 26.80 -7.46
N ARG A 61 -8.76 27.62 -8.18
CA ARG A 61 -10.23 27.57 -8.14
C ARG A 61 -10.88 27.77 -9.51
N GLU A 62 -10.14 28.29 -10.50
CA GLU A 62 -10.68 28.51 -11.81
C GLU A 62 -10.77 27.23 -12.61
N LEU A 63 -11.98 26.66 -12.65
CA LEU A 63 -12.29 25.47 -13.43
C LEU A 63 -12.61 25.87 -14.88
N VAL A 64 -12.17 25.01 -15.82
CA VAL A 64 -12.42 25.18 -17.25
C VAL A 64 -12.88 23.87 -17.87
N GLU A 65 -13.76 23.93 -18.90
CA GLU A 65 -14.22 22.75 -19.62
C GLU A 65 -13.28 22.41 -20.76
N VAL A 66 -12.65 21.24 -20.66
CA VAL A 66 -11.69 20.74 -21.65
C VAL A 66 -12.38 19.75 -22.57
N ALA A 67 -12.02 19.73 -23.83
CA ALA A 67 -12.60 18.82 -24.81
C ALA A 67 -12.35 17.35 -24.46
N ALA A 68 -13.32 16.48 -24.75
CA ALA A 68 -13.18 15.04 -24.59
C ALA A 68 -12.36 14.36 -25.73
N THR A 69 -11.68 15.17 -26.56
CA THR A 69 -10.78 14.76 -27.63
C THR A 69 -9.36 15.20 -27.34
N GLY A 70 -8.37 14.56 -27.96
CA GLY A 70 -6.98 14.91 -27.72
C GLY A 70 -6.02 14.15 -28.60
N THR A 71 -4.74 14.29 -28.30
CA THR A 71 -3.62 13.72 -29.08
C THR A 71 -2.77 12.83 -28.18
N VAL A 72 -2.43 11.62 -28.64
CA VAL A 72 -1.50 10.70 -27.96
C VAL A 72 -0.08 11.30 -28.01
N THR A 73 0.52 11.51 -26.86
CA THR A 73 1.88 12.03 -26.73
C THR A 73 2.92 10.91 -26.58
N THR A 74 2.55 9.82 -25.94
CA THR A 74 3.35 8.60 -25.82
C THR A 74 2.48 7.41 -25.52
N TRP A 75 2.99 6.19 -25.75
CA TRP A 75 2.21 4.98 -25.53
C TRP A 75 3.07 3.76 -25.25
N ALA A 76 2.45 2.71 -24.70
CA ALA A 76 3.03 1.38 -24.53
C ALA A 76 1.95 0.31 -24.71
N TRP A 77 2.24 -0.72 -25.53
CA TRP A 77 1.31 -1.81 -25.76
C TRP A 77 1.28 -2.79 -24.58
N ASN A 78 0.08 -3.17 -24.16
CA ASN A 78 -0.17 -4.19 -23.14
C ASN A 78 -0.81 -5.42 -23.80
N PRO A 79 -0.04 -6.46 -24.12
CA PRO A 79 -0.53 -7.64 -24.83
C PRO A 79 -1.33 -8.60 -23.92
N ALA A 80 -1.17 -8.51 -22.60
CA ALA A 80 -1.78 -9.42 -21.65
C ALA A 80 -2.34 -8.66 -20.44
N PRO A 81 -3.55 -8.09 -20.56
CA PRO A 81 -4.19 -7.36 -19.49
C PRO A 81 -4.37 -8.23 -18.24
N ARG A 82 -4.13 -7.62 -17.08
CA ARG A 82 -4.35 -8.23 -15.77
C ARG A 82 -5.74 -7.88 -15.24
N ARG A 83 -6.20 -8.65 -14.26
CA ARG A 83 -7.39 -8.32 -13.51
C ARG A 83 -7.34 -6.86 -13.00
N ASN A 84 -8.46 -6.16 -13.03
CA ASN A 84 -8.62 -4.76 -12.61
C ASN A 84 -7.94 -3.71 -13.52
N GLN A 85 -7.50 -4.08 -14.71
CA GLN A 85 -7.12 -3.10 -15.74
C GLN A 85 -8.35 -2.64 -16.54
N PRO A 86 -8.29 -1.47 -17.20
CA PRO A 86 -9.46 -0.86 -17.84
C PRO A 86 -10.14 -1.73 -18.90
N LEU A 87 -9.35 -2.54 -19.64
CA LEU A 87 -9.86 -3.43 -20.68
C LEU A 87 -9.41 -4.86 -20.43
N GLY A 88 -10.29 -5.82 -20.72
CA GLY A 88 -9.99 -7.26 -20.64
C GLY A 88 -9.29 -7.83 -21.87
N THR A 89 -9.18 -7.07 -22.94
CA THR A 89 -8.48 -7.40 -24.20
C THR A 89 -7.17 -6.60 -24.30
N PRO A 90 -6.20 -7.03 -25.15
CA PRO A 90 -4.99 -6.24 -25.38
C PRO A 90 -5.30 -4.79 -25.74
N PHE A 91 -4.52 -3.85 -25.22
CA PHE A 91 -4.73 -2.42 -25.40
C PHE A 91 -3.42 -1.62 -25.25
N ALA A 92 -3.42 -0.35 -25.60
CA ALA A 92 -2.29 0.53 -25.31
C ALA A 92 -2.54 1.38 -24.06
N TRP A 93 -1.58 1.44 -23.16
CA TRP A 93 -1.49 2.56 -22.22
C TRP A 93 -1.03 3.79 -22.99
N VAL A 94 -1.74 4.90 -22.84
CA VAL A 94 -1.46 6.15 -23.55
C VAL A 94 -1.41 7.32 -22.59
N LEU A 95 -0.53 8.29 -22.87
CA LEU A 95 -0.65 9.65 -22.36
C LEU A 95 -1.34 10.49 -23.42
N VAL A 96 -2.51 11.02 -23.11
CA VAL A 96 -3.32 11.84 -24.00
C VAL A 96 -3.33 13.26 -23.49
N ARG A 97 -2.84 14.18 -24.31
CA ARG A 97 -3.04 15.62 -24.11
C ARG A 97 -4.38 16.00 -24.73
N LEU A 98 -5.36 16.31 -23.88
CA LEU A 98 -6.68 16.74 -24.33
C LEU A 98 -6.58 18.14 -24.96
N ASP A 99 -7.46 18.43 -25.90
CA ASP A 99 -7.49 19.73 -26.57
C ASP A 99 -7.86 20.82 -25.57
N GLY A 100 -7.04 21.88 -25.49
CA GLY A 100 -7.12 22.90 -24.47
C GLY A 100 -6.37 22.62 -23.17
N ALA A 101 -5.76 21.44 -23.01
CA ALA A 101 -4.93 21.11 -21.84
C ALA A 101 -3.44 21.15 -22.15
N ALA A 102 -2.64 21.54 -21.17
CA ALA A 102 -1.18 21.53 -21.26
C ALA A 102 -0.57 20.20 -20.77
N THR A 103 -1.24 19.51 -19.88
CA THR A 103 -0.80 18.22 -19.33
C THR A 103 -1.44 17.03 -20.05
N ALA A 104 -0.91 15.83 -19.81
CA ALA A 104 -1.42 14.62 -20.42
C ALA A 104 -2.04 13.67 -19.37
N LEU A 105 -3.18 13.09 -19.71
CA LEU A 105 -3.91 12.11 -18.90
C LEU A 105 -3.48 10.70 -19.30
N LEU A 106 -3.06 9.89 -18.32
CA LEU A 106 -2.77 8.47 -18.52
C LEU A 106 -4.07 7.65 -18.51
N HIS A 107 -4.33 6.92 -19.59
CA HIS A 107 -5.45 5.97 -19.65
C HIS A 107 -5.22 4.87 -20.69
N ALA A 108 -6.19 3.94 -20.83
CA ALA A 108 -6.19 2.92 -21.87
C ALA A 108 -6.71 3.49 -23.20
N LEU A 109 -6.12 3.03 -24.31
CA LEU A 109 -6.61 3.21 -25.67
C LEU A 109 -7.02 1.85 -26.24
N ASP A 110 -8.28 1.72 -26.65
CA ASP A 110 -8.78 0.56 -27.37
C ASP A 110 -8.37 0.66 -28.85
N ALA A 111 -7.52 -0.27 -29.27
CA ALA A 111 -7.01 -0.34 -30.63
C ALA A 111 -6.85 -1.80 -31.07
N PRO A 112 -6.97 -2.11 -32.37
CA PRO A 112 -6.93 -3.50 -32.87
C PRO A 112 -5.56 -4.17 -32.72
N GLY A 113 -4.48 -3.40 -32.55
CA GLY A 113 -3.12 -3.90 -32.38
C GLY A 113 -2.11 -2.77 -32.26
N PRO A 114 -0.84 -3.09 -31.90
CA PRO A 114 0.21 -2.08 -31.71
C PRO A 114 0.51 -1.26 -32.96
N ASP A 115 0.34 -1.86 -34.15
CA ASP A 115 0.60 -1.19 -35.44
C ASP A 115 -0.44 -0.09 -35.74
N ALA A 116 -1.58 -0.09 -35.06
CA ALA A 116 -2.61 0.93 -35.18
C ALA A 116 -2.43 2.10 -34.19
N VAL A 117 -1.39 2.06 -33.35
CA VAL A 117 -1.12 3.09 -32.34
C VAL A 117 0.16 3.84 -32.66
N HIS A 118 0.10 5.15 -32.66
CA HIS A 118 1.29 5.99 -32.87
C HIS A 118 1.18 7.34 -32.12
N THR A 119 2.31 7.92 -31.78
CA THR A 119 2.39 9.28 -31.25
C THR A 119 1.85 10.27 -32.27
N GLY A 120 1.05 11.23 -31.81
CA GLY A 120 0.38 12.22 -32.67
C GLY A 120 -0.99 11.78 -33.19
N MET A 121 -1.42 10.51 -32.95
CA MET A 121 -2.77 10.11 -33.36
C MET A 121 -3.84 10.82 -32.55
N ARG A 122 -4.97 11.09 -33.19
CA ARG A 122 -6.14 11.68 -32.56
C ARG A 122 -6.98 10.62 -31.88
N VAL A 123 -7.48 10.95 -30.69
CA VAL A 123 -8.33 10.07 -29.90
C VAL A 123 -9.43 10.87 -29.21
N ARG A 124 -10.49 10.15 -28.81
CA ARG A 124 -11.57 10.70 -28.00
C ARG A 124 -11.88 9.79 -26.81
N ILE A 125 -12.49 10.35 -25.79
CA ILE A 125 -13.00 9.59 -24.64
C ILE A 125 -14.22 8.75 -25.06
N ARG A 126 -14.16 7.45 -24.76
CA ARG A 126 -15.33 6.58 -24.69
C ARG A 126 -15.79 6.50 -23.25
N TRP A 127 -16.97 7.01 -22.99
CA TRP A 127 -17.53 7.05 -21.64
C TRP A 127 -18.05 5.68 -21.21
N ALA A 128 -17.94 5.36 -19.93
CA ALA A 128 -18.57 4.18 -19.34
C ALA A 128 -20.11 4.33 -19.38
N ALA A 129 -20.80 3.21 -19.50
CA ALA A 129 -22.27 3.21 -19.48
C ALA A 129 -22.81 3.64 -18.11
N GLU A 130 -22.25 3.06 -17.04
CA GLU A 130 -22.50 3.45 -15.66
C GLU A 130 -21.33 4.33 -15.17
N ARG A 131 -21.66 5.46 -14.55
CA ARG A 131 -20.69 6.43 -14.06
C ARG A 131 -21.00 6.81 -12.63
N THR A 132 -19.97 6.90 -11.82
CA THR A 132 -20.07 7.08 -10.36
C THR A 132 -19.27 8.25 -9.82
N GLY A 133 -18.61 9.01 -10.70
CA GLY A 133 -17.68 10.06 -10.30
C GLY A 133 -16.29 9.51 -9.96
N ALA A 134 -15.77 8.68 -10.83
CA ALA A 134 -14.46 8.06 -10.71
C ALA A 134 -13.70 8.16 -12.04
N ILE A 135 -12.39 7.94 -12.02
CA ILE A 135 -11.59 7.92 -13.25
C ILE A 135 -12.04 6.82 -14.22
N THR A 136 -12.66 5.77 -13.71
CA THR A 136 -13.25 4.67 -14.48
C THR A 136 -14.51 5.07 -15.25
N ASP A 137 -15.06 6.27 -15.05
CA ASP A 137 -16.13 6.84 -15.88
C ASP A 137 -15.65 7.12 -17.30
N ILE A 138 -14.34 7.27 -17.49
CA ILE A 138 -13.66 7.11 -18.76
C ILE A 138 -13.41 5.62 -18.95
N ALA A 139 -14.16 4.95 -19.83
CA ALA A 139 -13.96 3.53 -20.10
C ALA A 139 -12.59 3.29 -20.76
N CYS A 140 -12.30 4.08 -21.80
CA CYS A 140 -11.00 4.13 -22.48
C CYS A 140 -10.98 5.31 -23.46
N PHE A 141 -9.86 5.51 -24.11
CA PHE A 141 -9.82 6.28 -25.36
C PHE A 141 -10.07 5.35 -26.56
N GLU A 142 -10.54 5.93 -27.66
CA GLU A 142 -10.69 5.29 -28.96
C GLU A 142 -10.18 6.22 -30.07
N PRO A 143 -9.75 5.68 -31.24
CA PRO A 143 -9.34 6.50 -32.40
C PRO A 143 -10.41 7.51 -32.81
N TYR A 144 -10.00 8.68 -33.25
CA TYR A 144 -10.89 9.78 -33.61
C TYR A 144 -10.39 10.51 -34.86
N GLU A 145 -11.25 10.66 -35.89
CA GLU A 145 -10.93 11.33 -37.14
C GLU A 145 -11.56 12.72 -37.29
N GLY A 146 -12.25 13.19 -36.24
CA GLY A 146 -12.92 14.48 -36.26
C GLY A 146 -12.02 15.67 -35.95
N GLU A 147 -12.60 16.84 -36.02
CA GLU A 147 -11.91 18.11 -35.74
C GLU A 147 -11.44 18.23 -34.29
N PRO A 148 -10.31 18.90 -34.03
CA PRO A 148 -9.88 19.23 -32.67
C PRO A 148 -10.92 20.03 -31.92
N GLY A 149 -10.95 19.87 -30.60
CA GLY A 149 -11.65 20.78 -29.71
C GLY A 149 -10.99 22.19 -29.66
N PRO A 150 -11.59 23.15 -28.98
CA PRO A 150 -11.04 24.48 -28.85
C PRO A 150 -9.71 24.48 -28.10
N ASP A 151 -8.76 25.28 -28.58
CA ASP A 151 -7.46 25.47 -27.90
C ASP A 151 -7.62 26.25 -26.58
N GLU A 152 -8.61 27.14 -26.50
CA GLU A 152 -8.92 27.93 -25.30
C GLU A 152 -10.21 27.35 -24.66
N PRO A 153 -10.11 26.62 -23.56
CA PRO A 153 -11.29 26.06 -22.91
C PRO A 153 -12.10 27.12 -22.17
N ALA A 154 -13.43 27.00 -22.25
CA ALA A 154 -14.35 27.90 -21.59
C ALA A 154 -14.32 27.74 -20.07
N ARG A 155 -14.50 28.83 -19.35
CA ARG A 155 -14.64 28.78 -17.90
C ARG A 155 -15.89 28.00 -17.52
N HIS A 156 -15.76 27.15 -16.48
CA HIS A 156 -16.89 26.43 -15.91
C HIS A 156 -17.39 27.16 -14.67
N ASP A 157 -18.57 27.76 -14.78
CA ASP A 157 -19.23 28.48 -13.69
C ASP A 157 -20.42 27.70 -13.10
N GLY A 158 -20.59 26.44 -13.52
CA GLY A 158 -21.66 25.57 -13.05
C GLY A 158 -21.38 24.96 -11.66
N GLU A 159 -22.46 24.71 -10.92
CA GLU A 159 -22.42 23.92 -9.70
C GLU A 159 -23.01 22.52 -9.96
N PHE A 160 -22.35 21.51 -9.48
CA PHE A 160 -22.86 20.15 -9.57
C PHE A 160 -23.81 19.84 -8.39
N THR A 161 -24.93 19.23 -8.72
CA THR A 161 -25.80 18.63 -7.70
C THR A 161 -25.15 17.32 -7.22
N ASP A 162 -25.08 17.12 -5.90
CA ASP A 162 -24.51 15.90 -5.28
C ASP A 162 -23.05 15.65 -5.68
N PRO A 163 -22.10 16.53 -5.28
CA PRO A 163 -20.71 16.41 -5.65
C PRO A 163 -20.05 15.17 -5.01
N VAL A 164 -19.12 14.56 -5.73
CA VAL A 164 -18.29 13.45 -5.21
C VAL A 164 -17.26 14.00 -4.26
N THR A 165 -17.41 13.73 -2.95
CA THR A 165 -16.54 14.28 -1.91
C THR A 165 -15.46 13.33 -1.43
N GLY A 166 -15.48 12.09 -1.90
CA GLY A 166 -14.50 11.08 -1.54
C GLY A 166 -14.45 9.93 -2.53
N ILE A 167 -13.34 9.24 -2.57
CA ILE A 167 -13.14 8.04 -3.36
C ILE A 167 -12.76 6.86 -2.47
N VAL A 168 -13.16 5.66 -2.89
CA VAL A 168 -12.70 4.40 -2.32
C VAL A 168 -12.02 3.63 -3.44
N THR A 169 -10.73 3.39 -3.29
CA THR A 169 -9.93 2.64 -4.26
C THR A 169 -9.44 1.34 -3.60
N PRO A 170 -9.77 0.16 -4.14
CA PRO A 170 -9.22 -1.08 -3.63
C PRO A 170 -7.71 -1.11 -3.93
N ALA A 171 -6.89 -1.08 -2.87
CA ALA A 171 -5.48 -1.39 -2.99
C ALA A 171 -5.33 -2.90 -2.85
N ARG A 172 -4.89 -3.59 -3.90
CA ARG A 172 -4.73 -5.04 -3.92
C ARG A 172 -3.44 -5.44 -4.61
N LEU A 173 -2.69 -6.30 -3.92
CA LEU A 173 -1.45 -6.89 -4.40
C LEU A 173 -1.54 -8.41 -4.29
N ASP A 174 -1.55 -9.09 -5.44
CA ASP A 174 -1.52 -10.55 -5.53
C ASP A 174 -0.09 -10.97 -5.90
N TYR A 175 0.57 -11.73 -5.05
CA TYR A 175 1.90 -12.26 -5.34
C TYR A 175 2.17 -13.59 -4.65
N VAL A 176 3.27 -14.23 -5.01
CA VAL A 176 3.77 -15.43 -4.34
C VAL A 176 4.89 -15.03 -3.40
N HIS A 177 4.68 -15.22 -2.11
CA HIS A 177 5.68 -14.95 -1.10
C HIS A 177 6.60 -16.16 -0.95
N THR A 178 7.89 -15.92 -1.05
CA THR A 178 8.94 -16.92 -0.82
C THR A 178 9.89 -16.37 0.24
N PRO A 179 9.85 -16.89 1.49
CA PRO A 179 10.57 -16.31 2.61
C PRO A 179 12.09 -16.53 2.55
N GLY A 180 12.56 -17.40 1.64
CA GLY A 180 13.96 -17.78 1.56
C GLY A 180 14.33 -18.85 2.62
N ARG A 181 15.59 -19.30 2.61
CA ARG A 181 16.08 -20.42 3.41
C ARG A 181 15.99 -20.16 4.92
N ALA A 182 16.52 -19.04 5.37
CA ALA A 182 16.59 -18.68 6.78
C ALA A 182 15.20 -18.58 7.43
N GLN A 183 14.30 -17.81 6.81
CA GLN A 183 12.94 -17.71 7.32
C GLN A 183 12.14 -19.00 7.17
N THR A 184 12.44 -19.83 6.17
CA THR A 184 11.84 -21.17 6.06
C THR A 184 12.19 -22.04 7.27
N ALA A 185 13.45 -22.05 7.71
CA ALA A 185 13.87 -22.77 8.91
C ALA A 185 13.14 -22.27 10.16
N TYR A 186 13.08 -20.95 10.32
CA TYR A 186 12.32 -20.30 11.40
C TYR A 186 10.84 -20.69 11.41
N LEU A 187 10.14 -20.61 10.27
CA LEU A 187 8.72 -20.94 10.18
C LEU A 187 8.46 -22.42 10.48
N LYS A 188 9.34 -23.32 10.03
CA LYS A 188 9.26 -24.76 10.38
C LYS A 188 9.55 -25.04 11.86
N ALA A 189 10.45 -24.28 12.49
CA ALA A 189 10.70 -24.41 13.92
C ALA A 189 9.48 -24.02 14.77
N LEU A 190 8.75 -22.97 14.33
CA LEU A 190 7.51 -22.53 14.99
C LEU A 190 6.41 -23.60 14.99
N GLU A 191 6.36 -24.49 13.99
CA GLU A 191 5.43 -25.64 13.99
C GLU A 191 5.65 -26.55 15.20
N GLY A 192 6.90 -26.66 15.67
CA GLY A 192 7.29 -27.38 16.87
C GLY A 192 7.33 -26.51 18.14
N HIS A 193 6.73 -25.32 18.13
CA HIS A 193 6.74 -24.35 19.23
C HIS A 193 8.17 -23.96 19.67
N ARG A 194 9.11 -23.92 18.73
CA ARG A 194 10.48 -23.48 18.95
C ARG A 194 10.75 -22.21 18.18
N THR A 195 11.56 -21.34 18.74
CA THR A 195 12.02 -20.12 18.08
C THR A 195 13.50 -20.24 17.77
N VAL A 196 13.88 -20.05 16.51
CA VAL A 196 15.27 -20.08 16.07
C VAL A 196 15.68 -18.76 15.45
N GLY A 197 16.90 -18.36 15.66
CA GLY A 197 17.56 -17.24 15.03
C GLY A 197 18.79 -17.69 14.24
N GLU A 198 19.49 -16.75 13.64
CA GLU A 198 20.80 -16.98 13.02
C GLU A 198 21.85 -16.07 13.65
N ARG A 199 23.01 -16.66 13.96
CA ARG A 199 24.16 -15.95 14.54
C ARG A 199 25.07 -15.40 13.45
N CYS A 200 25.43 -14.13 13.57
CA CYS A 200 26.45 -13.53 12.72
C CYS A 200 27.84 -14.05 13.06
N PRO A 201 28.63 -14.55 12.10
CA PRO A 201 29.98 -15.04 12.38
C PRO A 201 30.97 -13.93 12.79
N ALA A 202 30.74 -12.67 12.40
CA ALA A 202 31.59 -11.55 12.72
C ALA A 202 31.21 -10.84 14.03
N CYS A 203 30.01 -10.26 14.13
CA CYS A 203 29.60 -9.52 15.34
C CYS A 203 28.95 -10.39 16.41
N ARG A 204 28.76 -11.67 16.15
CA ARG A 204 28.19 -12.68 17.05
C ARG A 204 26.73 -12.46 17.46
N LYS A 205 26.08 -11.40 17.00
CA LYS A 205 24.68 -11.12 17.28
C LYS A 205 23.76 -12.18 16.68
N VAL A 206 22.70 -12.52 17.43
CA VAL A 206 21.65 -13.47 17.04
C VAL A 206 20.40 -12.72 16.62
N TYR A 207 20.02 -12.84 15.36
CA TYR A 207 18.87 -12.18 14.77
C TYR A 207 17.66 -13.12 14.71
N VAL A 208 16.52 -12.64 15.21
CA VAL A 208 15.23 -13.34 15.22
C VAL A 208 14.14 -12.34 14.74
N PRO A 209 13.35 -12.65 13.69
CA PRO A 209 13.51 -13.77 12.75
C PRO A 209 14.82 -13.71 11.97
N PRO A 210 15.39 -14.84 11.57
CA PRO A 210 16.62 -14.85 10.79
C PRO A 210 16.39 -14.30 9.38
N ARG A 211 17.39 -13.63 8.83
CA ARG A 211 17.31 -12.95 7.52
C ARG A 211 18.25 -13.52 6.45
N GLY A 212 19.10 -14.49 6.83
CA GLY A 212 20.12 -15.06 5.95
C GLY A 212 21.35 -14.18 5.77
N ALA A 213 21.34 -12.95 6.32
CA ALA A 213 22.46 -12.02 6.32
C ALA A 213 22.40 -11.10 7.55
N CYS A 214 23.55 -10.72 8.06
CA CYS A 214 23.67 -9.77 9.14
C CYS A 214 23.43 -8.34 8.63
N PRO A 215 22.44 -7.60 9.17
CA PRO A 215 22.15 -6.25 8.71
C PRO A 215 23.26 -5.24 9.06
N THR A 216 24.09 -5.54 10.07
CA THR A 216 25.20 -4.66 10.50
C THR A 216 26.48 -4.93 9.70
N CYS A 217 26.80 -6.22 9.46
CA CYS A 217 28.07 -6.62 8.84
C CYS A 217 27.96 -6.86 7.32
N GLY A 218 26.74 -7.02 6.78
CA GLY A 218 26.50 -7.29 5.37
C GLY A 218 26.93 -8.69 4.90
N ILE A 219 27.23 -9.62 5.82
CA ILE A 219 27.72 -10.97 5.52
C ILE A 219 26.63 -12.02 5.78
N ALA A 220 26.73 -13.17 5.12
CA ALA A 220 25.80 -14.28 5.30
C ALA A 220 25.81 -14.79 6.75
N THR A 221 24.62 -15.18 7.23
CA THR A 221 24.40 -15.87 8.51
C THR A 221 23.91 -17.28 8.22
N GLU A 222 24.52 -18.30 8.85
CA GLU A 222 24.18 -19.71 8.59
C GLU A 222 24.08 -20.55 9.87
N GLU A 223 24.64 -20.06 10.99
CA GLU A 223 24.57 -20.73 12.29
C GLU A 223 23.18 -20.55 12.91
N GLU A 224 22.34 -21.59 12.85
CA GLU A 224 21.04 -21.61 13.51
C GLU A 224 21.23 -21.72 15.03
N VAL A 225 20.51 -20.89 15.77
CA VAL A 225 20.55 -20.83 17.24
C VAL A 225 19.14 -20.85 17.78
N GLU A 226 18.80 -21.78 18.67
CA GLU A 226 17.54 -21.77 19.40
C GLU A 226 17.55 -20.67 20.46
N VAL A 227 16.48 -19.90 20.56
CA VAL A 227 16.32 -18.78 21.51
C VAL A 227 15.02 -18.90 22.29
N GLY A 228 14.99 -18.27 23.45
CA GLY A 228 13.80 -18.30 24.32
C GLY A 228 13.67 -19.64 25.08
N PRO A 229 12.44 -20.13 25.36
CA PRO A 229 11.14 -19.52 25.03
C PRO A 229 10.80 -18.26 25.83
N ARG A 230 11.49 -18.00 26.95
CA ARG A 230 11.28 -16.81 27.79
C ARG A 230 11.93 -15.57 27.18
N GLY A 231 11.43 -14.42 27.60
CA GLY A 231 11.98 -13.14 27.18
C GLY A 231 11.65 -12.02 28.16
N THR A 232 12.15 -10.84 27.84
CA THR A 232 11.97 -9.62 28.65
C THR A 232 11.24 -8.58 27.82
N VAL A 233 10.23 -7.92 28.40
CA VAL A 233 9.57 -6.76 27.79
C VAL A 233 10.55 -5.59 27.80
N THR A 234 10.96 -5.12 26.64
CA THR A 234 11.90 -3.98 26.52
C THR A 234 11.16 -2.65 26.42
N THR A 235 10.13 -2.60 25.58
CA THR A 235 9.21 -1.46 25.46
C THR A 235 7.79 -1.98 25.21
N PHE A 236 6.79 -1.12 25.45
CA PHE A 236 5.39 -1.48 25.17
C PHE A 236 4.53 -0.26 24.90
N CYS A 237 3.37 -0.50 24.31
CA CYS A 237 2.30 0.48 24.21
C CYS A 237 0.97 -0.11 24.66
N ILE A 238 0.12 0.76 25.23
CA ILE A 238 -1.27 0.42 25.59
C ILE A 238 -2.16 0.94 24.47
N VAL A 239 -2.85 0.02 23.80
CA VAL A 239 -3.71 0.34 22.67
C VAL A 239 -5.13 0.54 23.17
N ASN A 240 -5.64 1.76 23.05
CA ASN A 240 -6.98 2.16 23.50
C ASN A 240 -7.98 2.32 22.36
N ILE A 241 -7.52 2.24 21.10
CA ILE A 241 -8.36 2.42 19.91
C ILE A 241 -8.63 1.06 19.30
N LYS A 242 -9.91 0.69 19.18
CA LYS A 242 -10.32 -0.57 18.54
C LYS A 242 -10.18 -0.43 17.01
N ALA A 243 -9.29 -1.21 16.42
CA ALA A 243 -9.19 -1.31 14.97
C ALA A 243 -10.35 -2.17 14.42
N LYS A 244 -10.97 -1.73 13.31
CA LYS A 244 -12.14 -2.39 12.73
C LYS A 244 -11.88 -3.83 12.26
N ASN A 245 -10.64 -4.14 11.95
CA ASN A 245 -10.18 -5.43 11.43
C ASN A 245 -9.59 -6.37 12.50
N LEU A 246 -9.58 -5.96 13.76
CA LEU A 246 -9.07 -6.76 14.87
C LEU A 246 -10.17 -7.08 15.87
N ASP A 247 -10.34 -8.37 16.15
CA ASP A 247 -11.27 -8.86 17.19
C ASP A 247 -10.52 -8.98 18.52
N ILE A 248 -10.00 -7.85 19.02
CA ILE A 248 -9.32 -7.75 20.31
C ILE A 248 -9.98 -6.66 21.11
N GLU A 249 -10.34 -6.97 22.37
CA GLU A 249 -10.91 -5.97 23.27
C GLU A 249 -9.83 -4.96 23.72
N VAL A 250 -10.22 -3.70 23.80
CA VAL A 250 -9.36 -2.62 24.29
C VAL A 250 -9.68 -2.28 25.75
N PRO A 251 -8.69 -1.84 26.57
CA PRO A 251 -7.29 -1.69 26.20
C PRO A 251 -6.53 -3.02 26.17
N TYR A 252 -5.57 -3.15 25.25
CA TYR A 252 -4.61 -4.25 25.23
C TYR A 252 -3.18 -3.74 25.12
N VAL A 253 -2.21 -4.59 25.46
CA VAL A 253 -0.79 -4.22 25.41
C VAL A 253 -0.09 -4.94 24.26
N TYR A 254 0.66 -4.17 23.46
CA TYR A 254 1.58 -4.65 22.47
C TYR A 254 3.00 -4.26 22.85
N ALA A 255 3.92 -5.21 22.85
CA ALA A 255 5.24 -5.02 23.42
C ALA A 255 6.34 -5.48 22.46
N HIS A 256 7.54 -4.93 22.65
CA HIS A 256 8.78 -5.52 22.18
C HIS A 256 9.30 -6.49 23.25
N ILE A 257 9.62 -7.70 22.84
CA ILE A 257 10.05 -8.78 23.72
C ILE A 257 11.40 -9.30 23.24
N ALA A 258 12.44 -9.08 24.02
CA ALA A 258 13.75 -9.67 23.80
C ALA A 258 13.73 -11.10 24.32
N LEU A 259 13.74 -12.08 23.42
CA LEU A 259 13.87 -13.49 23.80
C LEU A 259 15.27 -13.78 24.34
N ASP A 260 15.37 -14.66 25.33
CA ASP A 260 16.65 -15.04 25.91
C ASP A 260 17.57 -15.62 24.84
N GLY A 261 18.76 -15.02 24.68
CA GLY A 261 19.72 -15.41 23.65
C GLY A 261 19.57 -14.71 22.30
N ALA A 262 18.58 -13.82 22.14
CA ALA A 262 18.42 -13.01 20.93
C ALA A 262 18.94 -11.57 21.15
N ASP A 263 19.48 -10.99 20.08
CA ASP A 263 19.94 -9.58 20.05
C ASP A 263 18.98 -8.66 19.28
N LEU A 264 17.74 -9.08 19.17
CA LEU A 264 16.65 -8.30 18.58
C LEU A 264 15.35 -8.61 19.31
N ALA A 265 14.56 -7.59 19.61
CA ALA A 265 13.25 -7.77 20.21
C ALA A 265 12.20 -8.11 19.14
N LEU A 266 11.32 -9.06 19.45
CA LEU A 266 10.14 -9.41 18.67
C LEU A 266 8.92 -8.65 19.16
N HIS A 267 7.95 -8.48 18.28
CA HIS A 267 6.66 -7.93 18.67
C HIS A 267 5.75 -9.02 19.23
N GLY A 268 5.04 -8.73 20.30
CA GLY A 268 4.08 -9.65 20.88
C GLY A 268 3.01 -8.96 21.72
N ARG A 269 1.81 -9.54 21.77
CA ARG A 269 0.74 -9.11 22.66
C ARG A 269 1.02 -9.65 24.07
N ILE A 270 0.84 -8.81 25.09
CA ILE A 270 0.90 -9.24 26.49
C ILE A 270 -0.52 -9.49 26.98
N ALA A 271 -0.75 -10.63 27.64
CA ALA A 271 -2.01 -10.97 28.30
C ALA A 271 -1.75 -11.74 29.61
N GLY A 272 -2.81 -12.06 30.36
CA GLY A 272 -2.70 -12.72 31.67
C GLY A 272 -2.25 -11.83 32.82
N ILE A 273 -2.20 -10.51 32.58
CA ILE A 273 -1.93 -9.46 33.57
C ILE A 273 -2.74 -8.22 33.20
N PRO A 274 -3.23 -7.42 34.15
CA PRO A 274 -3.85 -6.12 33.86
C PRO A 274 -2.91 -5.23 33.05
N TYR A 275 -3.47 -4.49 32.08
CA TYR A 275 -2.69 -3.67 31.14
C TYR A 275 -1.84 -2.60 31.84
N ASP A 276 -2.32 -2.06 32.96
CA ASP A 276 -1.68 -1.03 33.81
C ASP A 276 -0.55 -1.61 34.71
N GLN A 277 -0.40 -2.92 34.74
CA GLN A 277 0.68 -3.60 35.47
C GLN A 277 1.81 -4.08 34.54
N VAL A 278 1.64 -3.94 33.21
CA VAL A 278 2.71 -4.24 32.26
C VAL A 278 3.79 -3.17 32.38
N ARG A 279 5.06 -3.59 32.38
CA ARG A 279 6.21 -2.72 32.58
C ARG A 279 7.45 -3.24 31.85
N MET A 280 8.40 -2.36 31.64
CA MET A 280 9.72 -2.75 31.14
C MET A 280 10.42 -3.66 32.16
N GLY A 281 11.17 -4.63 31.68
CA GLY A 281 11.81 -5.64 32.52
C GLY A 281 10.93 -6.84 32.82
N LEU A 282 9.60 -6.77 32.63
CA LEU A 282 8.69 -7.89 32.92
C LEU A 282 9.14 -9.15 32.16
N ARG A 283 9.35 -10.26 32.92
CA ARG A 283 9.71 -11.55 32.36
C ARG A 283 8.46 -12.27 31.86
N VAL A 284 8.51 -12.72 30.61
CA VAL A 284 7.35 -13.30 29.92
C VAL A 284 7.71 -14.61 29.21
N GLU A 285 6.68 -15.44 28.98
CA GLU A 285 6.77 -16.67 28.20
C GLU A 285 5.64 -16.74 27.16
N PRO A 286 5.85 -17.43 26.01
CA PRO A 286 4.83 -17.53 24.98
C PRO A 286 3.69 -18.46 25.39
N VAL A 287 2.48 -18.08 25.01
CA VAL A 287 1.29 -18.94 25.00
C VAL A 287 0.97 -19.20 23.54
N TRP A 288 1.10 -20.45 23.12
CA TRP A 288 0.92 -20.84 21.73
C TRP A 288 -0.57 -20.99 21.38
N ALA A 289 -0.95 -20.55 20.19
CA ALA A 289 -2.31 -20.71 19.70
C ALA A 289 -2.65 -22.21 19.55
N GLY A 290 -3.88 -22.57 19.89
CA GLY A 290 -4.37 -23.95 19.69
C GLY A 290 -4.44 -24.33 18.20
N ALA A 291 -4.40 -25.63 17.93
CA ALA A 291 -4.53 -26.18 16.58
C ALA A 291 -5.80 -25.62 15.88
N GLY A 292 -5.67 -25.12 14.68
CA GLY A 292 -6.79 -24.64 13.85
C GLY A 292 -6.79 -23.18 13.45
N ARG A 293 -5.94 -22.32 14.01
CA ARG A 293 -5.83 -20.90 13.59
C ARG A 293 -4.79 -20.64 12.49
N GLY A 294 -4.16 -21.66 11.93
CA GLY A 294 -3.21 -21.53 10.82
C GLY A 294 -1.95 -20.71 11.14
N SER A 295 -1.76 -20.36 12.40
CA SER A 295 -0.62 -19.59 12.86
C SER A 295 0.18 -20.41 13.86
N HIS A 296 1.46 -20.60 13.57
CA HIS A 296 2.41 -21.22 14.47
C HIS A 296 3.12 -20.20 15.38
N HIS A 297 2.70 -18.94 15.35
CA HIS A 297 3.20 -17.90 16.25
C HIS A 297 2.53 -17.99 17.63
N PRO A 298 3.19 -17.50 18.70
CA PRO A 298 2.53 -17.29 19.98
C PRO A 298 1.28 -16.42 19.81
N ASP A 299 0.17 -16.84 20.43
CA ASP A 299 -1.04 -16.01 20.49
C ASP A 299 -0.80 -14.74 21.31
N HIS A 300 -0.12 -14.93 22.42
CA HIS A 300 0.32 -13.85 23.29
C HIS A 300 1.48 -14.30 24.19
N TYR A 301 2.01 -13.38 24.96
CA TYR A 301 2.97 -13.66 26.02
C TYR A 301 2.32 -13.34 27.36
N ARG A 302 2.64 -14.16 28.38
CA ARG A 302 2.15 -13.98 29.75
C ARG A 302 3.33 -13.88 30.73
N PRO A 303 3.15 -13.23 31.91
CA PRO A 303 4.19 -13.19 32.92
C PRO A 303 4.61 -14.60 33.37
N THR A 304 5.92 -14.78 33.59
CA THR A 304 6.47 -16.03 34.16
C THR A 304 6.35 -16.09 35.67
N GLY A 305 6.15 -14.97 36.35
CA GLY A 305 6.23 -14.85 37.81
C GLY A 305 7.66 -14.67 38.34
N GLU A 306 8.66 -14.67 37.46
CA GLU A 306 10.04 -14.34 37.82
C GLU A 306 10.19 -12.85 38.17
N PRO A 307 11.20 -12.46 38.98
CA PRO A 307 11.57 -11.05 39.16
C PRO A 307 11.83 -10.37 37.81
N ASP A 308 11.56 -9.08 37.75
CA ASP A 308 11.87 -8.27 36.57
C ASP A 308 13.37 -8.34 36.24
N ALA A 309 13.69 -8.35 34.96
CA ALA A 309 15.06 -8.30 34.48
C ALA A 309 15.70 -6.96 34.82
N ASP A 310 16.98 -6.98 35.17
CA ASP A 310 17.76 -5.76 35.37
C ASP A 310 17.87 -4.98 34.04
N TYR A 311 17.65 -3.67 34.09
CA TYR A 311 17.68 -2.78 32.91
C TYR A 311 18.99 -2.90 32.12
N ASP A 312 20.11 -3.06 32.79
CA ASP A 312 21.41 -3.23 32.14
C ASP A 312 21.51 -4.45 31.22
N THR A 313 20.64 -5.45 31.42
CA THR A 313 20.63 -6.69 30.59
C THR A 313 19.92 -6.50 29.23
N TYR A 314 19.06 -5.46 29.07
CA TYR A 314 18.29 -5.27 27.84
C TYR A 314 18.30 -3.83 27.30
N LYS A 315 19.01 -2.90 27.94
CA LYS A 315 19.06 -1.47 27.54
C LYS A 315 19.46 -1.23 26.09
N GLU A 316 20.29 -2.11 25.51
CA GLU A 316 20.73 -2.02 24.12
C GLU A 316 19.62 -2.45 23.11
N LEU A 317 18.49 -2.95 23.61
CA LEU A 317 17.35 -3.41 22.83
C LEU A 317 16.08 -2.54 23.01
N VAL A 318 16.22 -1.40 23.66
CA VAL A 318 15.15 -0.41 23.90
C VAL A 318 14.99 0.53 22.71
#